data_f00f73e56dce4eb297b00d458d6da8d9
#
_entry.id   f00f73e56dce4eb297b00d458d6da8d9
#
_cell.length_a   1.000
_cell.length_b   1.000
_cell.length_c   1.000
_cell.angle_alpha   90.00
_cell.angle_beta   90.00
_cell.angle_gamma   90.00
#
_symmetry.space_group_name_H-M   'P 1'
#
loop_
_entity.id
_entity.type
_entity.pdbx_description
1 polymer ?
#
loop_
_entity_poly.entity_id
_entity_poly.type
_entity_poly.pdbx_seq_one_letter_code
_entity_poly.pdbx_strand_id
1 'polypeptide(L)'
;MKPLLVLLTVALITLLSAHFISGGWDYAFAGNVGMAFMLLFTAMGHFIYWKGMVMMVPGFIPAKKAMVYLTGIVEVILAIGLFIPSTRRLAADLLILFFLLVLPANINAAQKSVDYQSATYEGRGITYLWLRIPMQIFFIFWAAYFGIILAEM
;
A
#
# COMPACT_ATOMS: atom_id res chain seq x y z
N MET A 1 -7.44 -6.78 6.07
CA MET A 1 -6.23 -7.55 6.47
C MET A 1 -5.50 -8.22 5.31
N LYS A 2 -6.13 -8.44 4.15
CA LYS A 2 -5.48 -9.10 2.98
C LYS A 2 -4.14 -8.46 2.56
N PRO A 3 -3.99 -7.10 2.45
CA PRO A 3 -2.71 -6.50 2.05
C PRO A 3 -1.56 -6.81 3.01
N LEU A 4 -1.82 -6.79 4.33
CA LEU A 4 -0.82 -7.11 5.34
C LEU A 4 -0.34 -8.56 5.22
N LEU A 5 -1.25 -9.50 4.97
CA LEU A 5 -0.89 -10.90 4.74
C LEU A 5 -0.02 -11.05 3.50
N VAL A 6 -0.36 -10.39 2.40
CA VAL A 6 0.46 -10.41 1.17
C VAL A 6 1.87 -9.91 1.47
N LEU A 7 2.00 -8.74 2.13
CA LEU A 7 3.29 -8.16 2.50
C LEU A 7 4.15 -9.13 3.30
N LEU A 8 3.62 -9.65 4.41
CA LEU A 8 4.39 -10.51 5.32
C LEU A 8 4.73 -11.86 4.69
N THR A 9 3.78 -12.47 3.96
CA THR A 9 4.01 -13.76 3.31
C THR A 9 5.07 -13.65 2.21
N VAL A 10 4.97 -12.64 1.35
CA VAL A 10 5.94 -12.44 0.26
C VAL A 10 7.31 -12.08 0.83
N ALA A 11 7.39 -11.18 1.82
CA ALA A 11 8.65 -10.83 2.45
C ALA A 11 9.33 -12.06 3.08
N LEU A 12 8.58 -12.91 3.79
CA LEU A 12 9.11 -14.13 4.40
C LEU A 12 9.60 -15.13 3.34
N ILE A 13 8.78 -15.38 2.30
CA ILE A 13 9.18 -16.30 1.21
C ILE A 13 10.44 -15.79 0.52
N THR A 14 10.51 -14.49 0.22
CA THR A 14 11.68 -13.88 -0.43
C THR A 14 12.92 -14.00 0.46
N LEU A 15 12.78 -13.73 1.76
CA LEU A 15 13.88 -13.82 2.72
C LEU A 15 14.45 -15.24 2.81
N LEU A 16 13.57 -16.24 2.94
CA LEU A 16 13.98 -17.64 2.99
C LEU A 16 14.61 -18.08 1.66
N SER A 17 14.01 -17.71 0.51
CA SER A 17 14.57 -18.04 -0.80
C SER A 17 15.94 -17.40 -1.02
N ALA A 18 16.13 -16.14 -0.64
CA ALA A 18 17.43 -15.47 -0.71
C ALA A 18 18.48 -16.19 0.14
N HIS A 19 18.13 -16.58 1.36
CA HIS A 19 19.04 -17.33 2.24
C HIS A 19 19.47 -18.67 1.65
N PHE A 20 18.54 -19.45 1.09
CA PHE A 20 18.84 -20.76 0.48
C PHE A 20 19.70 -20.65 -0.80
N ILE A 21 19.56 -19.56 -1.55
CA ILE A 21 20.28 -19.35 -2.82
C ILE A 21 21.66 -18.73 -2.60
N SER A 22 21.76 -17.69 -1.75
CA SER A 22 22.96 -16.89 -1.57
C SER A 22 23.72 -17.17 -0.28
N GLY A 23 23.13 -17.94 0.65
CA GLY A 23 23.67 -18.19 1.99
C GLY A 23 23.62 -16.99 2.93
N GLY A 24 23.12 -15.83 2.48
CA GLY A 24 23.00 -14.60 3.25
C GLY A 24 21.54 -14.19 3.54
N TRP A 25 21.36 -13.33 4.55
CA TRP A 25 20.06 -12.75 4.89
C TRP A 25 19.95 -11.35 4.30
N ASP A 26 19.28 -11.19 3.17
CA ASP A 26 19.02 -9.88 2.57
C ASP A 26 17.63 -9.34 3.00
N TYR A 27 17.61 -8.75 4.20
CA TYR A 27 16.40 -8.18 4.79
C TYR A 27 15.86 -6.99 3.99
N ALA A 28 16.77 -6.14 3.47
CA ALA A 28 16.38 -4.97 2.69
C ALA A 28 15.66 -5.38 1.40
N PHE A 29 16.21 -6.32 0.66
CA PHE A 29 15.59 -6.86 -0.55
C PHE A 29 14.24 -7.51 -0.24
N ALA A 30 14.19 -8.41 0.74
CA ALA A 30 12.98 -9.13 1.09
C ALA A 30 11.84 -8.19 1.55
N GLY A 31 12.17 -7.18 2.36
CA GLY A 31 11.20 -6.18 2.82
C GLY A 31 10.62 -5.34 1.69
N ASN A 32 11.46 -4.90 0.74
CA ASN A 32 11.03 -4.12 -0.42
C ASN A 32 10.23 -4.96 -1.42
N VAL A 33 10.60 -6.22 -1.65
CA VAL A 33 9.82 -7.15 -2.48
C VAL A 33 8.44 -7.39 -1.87
N GLY A 34 8.36 -7.64 -0.56
CA GLY A 34 7.09 -7.79 0.15
C GLY A 34 6.17 -6.57 -0.03
N MET A 35 6.73 -5.34 0.16
CA MET A 35 6.00 -4.10 -0.02
C MET A 35 5.55 -3.91 -1.47
N ALA A 36 6.41 -4.18 -2.44
CA ALA A 36 6.09 -4.05 -3.85
C ALA A 36 4.93 -4.98 -4.28
N PHE A 37 4.95 -6.25 -3.87
CA PHE A 37 3.84 -7.18 -4.14
C PHE A 37 2.55 -6.76 -3.44
N MET A 38 2.62 -6.24 -2.23
CA MET A 38 1.47 -5.68 -1.53
C MET A 38 0.86 -4.51 -2.30
N LEU A 39 1.70 -3.59 -2.83
CA LEU A 39 1.25 -2.46 -3.67
C LEU A 39 0.61 -2.94 -4.96
N LEU A 40 1.18 -3.92 -5.65
CA LEU A 40 0.57 -4.50 -6.85
C LEU A 40 -0.79 -5.13 -6.56
N PHE A 41 -0.92 -5.81 -5.41
CA PHE A 41 -2.19 -6.37 -4.95
C PHE A 41 -3.23 -5.28 -4.67
N THR A 42 -2.84 -4.18 -4.01
CA THR A 42 -3.75 -3.05 -3.74
C THR A 42 -4.08 -2.27 -5.00
N ALA A 43 -3.10 -2.05 -5.89
CA ALA A 43 -3.31 -1.43 -7.19
C ALA A 43 -4.37 -2.16 -8.02
N MET A 44 -4.33 -3.49 -8.06
CA MET A 44 -5.36 -4.29 -8.71
C MET A 44 -6.76 -4.00 -8.15
N GLY A 45 -6.86 -3.76 -6.84
CA GLY A 45 -8.11 -3.36 -6.19
C GLY A 45 -8.68 -2.05 -6.74
N HIS A 46 -7.84 -1.07 -7.13
CA HIS A 46 -8.28 0.19 -7.72
C HIS A 46 -8.98 0.00 -9.08
N PHE A 47 -8.58 -1.01 -9.83
CA PHE A 47 -9.21 -1.33 -11.11
C PHE A 47 -10.46 -2.20 -10.95
N ILE A 48 -10.45 -3.16 -10.02
CA ILE A 48 -11.57 -4.09 -9.80
C ILE A 48 -12.72 -3.41 -9.04
N TYR A 49 -12.41 -2.70 -7.95
CA TYR A 49 -13.40 -2.09 -7.04
C TYR A 49 -13.55 -0.58 -7.23
N TRP A 50 -13.26 -0.07 -8.43
CA TRP A 50 -13.24 1.39 -8.70
C TRP A 50 -14.54 2.10 -8.30
N LYS A 51 -15.71 1.46 -8.47
CA LYS A 51 -17.01 2.04 -8.11
C LYS A 51 -17.09 2.38 -6.61
N GLY A 52 -16.75 1.42 -5.77
CA GLY A 52 -16.74 1.62 -4.33
C GLY A 52 -15.63 2.56 -3.87
N MET A 53 -14.46 2.51 -4.50
CA MET A 53 -13.37 3.43 -4.19
C MET A 53 -13.68 4.88 -4.56
N VAL A 54 -14.44 5.13 -5.63
CA VAL A 54 -14.96 6.47 -5.96
C VAL A 54 -15.82 7.05 -4.83
N MET A 55 -16.59 6.21 -4.12
CA MET A 55 -17.42 6.64 -2.99
C MET A 55 -16.57 7.05 -1.76
N MET A 56 -15.34 6.52 -1.65
CA MET A 56 -14.39 6.88 -0.60
C MET A 56 -13.80 8.28 -0.80
N VAL A 57 -13.69 8.75 -2.06
CA VAL A 57 -13.06 10.03 -2.37
C VAL A 57 -13.89 11.18 -1.82
N PRO A 58 -13.28 12.14 -1.04
CA PRO A 58 -13.96 13.30 -0.51
C PRO A 58 -14.67 14.14 -1.58
N GLY A 59 -15.75 14.84 -1.16
CA GLY A 59 -16.59 15.62 -2.07
C GLY A 59 -15.90 16.76 -2.80
N PHE A 60 -14.89 17.35 -2.19
CA PHE A 60 -14.14 18.49 -2.74
C PHE A 60 -13.13 18.10 -3.83
N ILE A 61 -12.83 16.80 -4.00
CA ILE A 61 -11.91 16.32 -5.04
C ILE A 61 -12.70 16.11 -6.34
N PRO A 62 -12.34 16.83 -7.43
CA PRO A 62 -12.97 16.64 -8.73
C PRO A 62 -12.49 15.34 -9.39
N ALA A 63 -13.18 14.91 -10.44
CA ALA A 63 -12.79 13.76 -11.27
C ALA A 63 -12.46 12.49 -10.48
N LYS A 64 -13.26 12.13 -9.47
CA LYS A 64 -13.03 11.04 -8.51
C LYS A 64 -12.65 9.71 -9.16
N LYS A 65 -13.28 9.38 -10.31
CA LYS A 65 -12.94 8.15 -11.04
C LYS A 65 -11.50 8.18 -11.57
N ALA A 66 -11.08 9.31 -12.14
CA ALA A 66 -9.71 9.49 -12.60
C ALA A 66 -8.71 9.41 -11.45
N MET A 67 -9.04 9.99 -10.28
CA MET A 67 -8.18 9.89 -9.08
C MET A 67 -8.01 8.45 -8.60
N VAL A 68 -9.07 7.64 -8.62
CA VAL A 68 -8.98 6.22 -8.24
C VAL A 68 -8.05 5.46 -9.19
N TYR A 69 -8.15 5.67 -10.50
CA TYR A 69 -7.24 5.01 -11.45
C TYR A 69 -5.80 5.54 -11.33
N LEU A 70 -5.65 6.86 -11.16
CA LEU A 70 -4.34 7.49 -10.99
C LEU A 70 -3.61 6.92 -9.76
N THR A 71 -4.30 6.81 -8.62
CA THR A 71 -3.69 6.22 -7.40
C THR A 71 -3.28 4.76 -7.62
N GLY A 72 -4.08 3.96 -8.34
CA GLY A 72 -3.68 2.60 -8.70
C GLY A 72 -2.44 2.56 -9.61
N ILE A 73 -2.33 3.47 -10.57
CA ILE A 73 -1.13 3.58 -11.42
C ILE A 73 0.09 4.01 -10.60
N VAL A 74 -0.07 4.97 -9.69
CA VAL A 74 1.01 5.40 -8.78
C VAL A 74 1.51 4.25 -7.93
N GLU A 75 0.62 3.42 -7.37
CA GLU A 75 1.03 2.22 -6.62
C GLU A 75 1.87 1.26 -7.47
N VAL A 76 1.51 1.03 -8.75
CA VAL A 76 2.32 0.20 -9.66
C VAL A 76 3.69 0.80 -9.91
N ILE A 77 3.77 2.11 -10.17
CA ILE A 77 5.05 2.80 -10.39
C ILE A 77 5.93 2.71 -9.15
N LEU A 78 5.37 2.94 -7.97
CA LEU A 78 6.11 2.86 -6.70
C LEU A 78 6.56 1.41 -6.41
N ALA A 79 5.73 0.41 -6.73
CA ALA A 79 6.11 -0.99 -6.61
C ALA A 79 7.33 -1.31 -7.49
N ILE A 80 7.34 -0.87 -8.75
CA ILE A 80 8.49 -1.04 -9.65
C ILE A 80 9.71 -0.31 -9.10
N GLY A 81 9.54 0.91 -8.61
CA GLY A 81 10.63 1.71 -8.04
C GLY A 81 11.30 1.07 -6.83
N LEU A 82 10.56 0.30 -6.01
CA LEU A 82 11.12 -0.44 -4.87
C LEU A 82 12.00 -1.63 -5.29
N PHE A 83 11.76 -2.24 -6.46
CA PHE A 83 12.59 -3.33 -6.98
C PHE A 83 13.97 -2.84 -7.46
N ILE A 84 14.05 -1.62 -7.97
CA ILE A 84 15.26 -1.07 -8.58
C ILE A 84 16.10 -0.38 -7.52
N PRO A 85 17.32 -0.85 -7.20
CA PRO A 85 18.13 -0.29 -6.11
C PRO A 85 18.36 1.21 -6.21
N SER A 86 18.60 1.74 -7.42
CA SER A 86 18.87 3.18 -7.64
C SER A 86 17.66 4.10 -7.39
N THR A 87 16.45 3.59 -7.50
CA THR A 87 15.21 4.35 -7.29
C THR A 87 14.48 4.00 -5.99
N ARG A 88 14.94 2.97 -5.29
CA ARG A 88 14.31 2.41 -4.08
C ARG A 88 14.02 3.47 -3.02
N ARG A 89 15.04 4.27 -2.67
CA ARG A 89 14.88 5.33 -1.68
C ARG A 89 13.80 6.34 -2.09
N LEU A 90 13.89 6.86 -3.33
CA LEU A 90 12.88 7.80 -3.83
C LEU A 90 11.48 7.18 -3.83
N ALA A 91 11.36 5.92 -4.25
CA ALA A 91 10.09 5.22 -4.22
C ALA A 91 9.54 5.05 -2.79
N ALA A 92 10.39 4.77 -1.81
CA ALA A 92 9.99 4.68 -0.40
C ALA A 92 9.53 6.03 0.16
N ASP A 93 10.26 7.12 -0.12
CA ASP A 93 9.88 8.47 0.30
C ASP A 93 8.51 8.88 -0.30
N LEU A 94 8.33 8.65 -1.61
CA LEU A 94 7.06 8.93 -2.29
C LEU A 94 5.92 8.02 -1.81
N LEU A 95 6.23 6.78 -1.44
CA LEU A 95 5.25 5.85 -0.88
C LEU A 95 4.74 6.30 0.49
N ILE A 96 5.63 6.80 1.34
CA ILE A 96 5.26 7.38 2.64
C ILE A 96 4.32 8.58 2.41
N LEU A 97 4.69 9.49 1.51
CA LEU A 97 3.82 10.60 1.13
C LEU A 97 2.48 10.13 0.59
N PHE A 98 2.48 9.11 -0.29
CA PHE A 98 1.26 8.52 -0.85
C PHE A 98 0.33 7.99 0.25
N PHE A 99 0.85 7.25 1.24
CA PHE A 99 0.05 6.77 2.37
C PHE A 99 -0.57 7.92 3.16
N LEU A 100 0.14 9.01 3.36
CA LEU A 100 -0.41 10.19 4.04
C LEU A 100 -1.52 10.85 3.20
N LEU A 101 -1.35 10.92 1.88
CA LEU A 101 -2.32 11.55 0.97
C LEU A 101 -3.62 10.74 0.80
N VAL A 102 -3.59 9.42 0.97
CA VAL A 102 -4.82 8.60 0.90
C VAL A 102 -5.59 8.53 2.22
N LEU A 103 -5.01 9.04 3.32
CA LEU A 103 -5.67 9.07 4.63
C LEU A 103 -7.03 9.79 4.62
N PRO A 104 -7.19 10.97 3.99
CA PRO A 104 -8.50 11.63 3.91
C PRO A 104 -9.59 10.78 3.25
N ALA A 105 -9.24 9.98 2.23
CA ALA A 105 -10.19 9.07 1.60
C ALA A 105 -10.61 7.94 2.54
N ASN A 106 -9.68 7.40 3.34
CA ASN A 106 -10.00 6.39 4.35
C ASN A 106 -10.90 6.96 5.46
N ILE A 107 -10.68 8.21 5.90
CA ILE A 107 -11.51 8.89 6.90
C ILE A 107 -12.91 9.13 6.33
N ASN A 108 -13.03 9.66 5.09
CA ASN A 108 -14.32 9.89 4.44
C ASN A 108 -15.10 8.58 4.24
N ALA A 109 -14.41 7.49 3.89
CA ALA A 109 -15.02 6.17 3.77
C ALA A 109 -15.62 5.69 5.08
N ALA A 110 -14.90 5.88 6.19
CA ALA A 110 -15.37 5.49 7.52
C ALA A 110 -16.56 6.35 7.98
N GLN A 111 -16.51 7.67 7.77
CA GLN A 111 -17.61 8.57 8.12
C GLN A 111 -18.90 8.24 7.36
N LYS A 112 -18.78 7.78 6.13
CA LYS A 112 -19.92 7.41 5.26
C LYS A 112 -20.26 5.93 5.30
N SER A 113 -19.59 5.14 6.14
CA SER A 113 -19.75 3.67 6.19
C SER A 113 -19.63 3.00 4.82
N VAL A 114 -18.68 3.44 4.00
CA VAL A 114 -18.50 2.89 2.64
C VAL A 114 -17.91 1.49 2.72
N ASP A 115 -18.57 0.53 2.11
CA ASP A 115 -17.97 -0.74 1.72
C ASP A 115 -17.52 -0.64 0.25
N TYR A 116 -16.20 -0.51 0.06
CA TYR A 116 -15.65 -0.33 -1.28
C TYR A 116 -15.71 -1.60 -2.16
N GLN A 117 -15.87 -2.79 -1.56
CA GLN A 117 -15.94 -4.05 -2.31
C GLN A 117 -17.34 -4.25 -2.91
N SER A 118 -18.38 -3.98 -2.15
CA SER A 118 -19.78 -4.07 -2.58
C SER A 118 -20.31 -2.78 -3.21
N ALA A 119 -19.57 -1.66 -3.10
CA ALA A 119 -19.97 -0.32 -3.50
C ALA A 119 -21.31 0.13 -2.84
N THR A 120 -21.40 -0.07 -1.53
CA THR A 120 -22.55 0.28 -0.68
C THR A 120 -22.14 1.17 0.48
N TYR A 121 -23.12 1.71 1.22
CA TYR A 121 -22.92 2.45 2.47
C TYR A 121 -23.19 1.56 3.71
N GLU A 122 -23.01 0.25 3.58
CA GLU A 122 -23.23 -0.74 4.64
C GLU A 122 -21.90 -1.25 5.24
N GLY A 123 -20.86 -0.47 5.12
CA GLY A 123 -19.53 -0.79 5.67
C GLY A 123 -19.44 -0.61 7.18
N ARG A 124 -18.27 -0.92 7.73
CA ARG A 124 -18.01 -0.95 9.18
C ARG A 124 -17.94 0.45 9.84
N GLY A 125 -18.12 1.53 9.10
CA GLY A 125 -18.09 2.88 9.64
C GLY A 125 -16.78 3.22 10.35
N ILE A 126 -16.85 3.92 11.49
CA ILE A 126 -15.66 4.36 12.24
C ILE A 126 -14.79 3.18 12.72
N THR A 127 -15.37 2.00 12.97
CA THR A 127 -14.61 0.80 13.33
C THR A 127 -13.60 0.39 12.25
N TYR A 128 -13.84 0.77 11.00
CA TYR A 128 -12.90 0.59 9.90
C TYR A 128 -11.57 1.33 10.11
N LEU A 129 -11.58 2.53 10.72
CA LEU A 129 -10.38 3.32 10.98
C LEU A 129 -9.47 2.68 12.04
N TRP A 130 -10.05 2.04 13.06
CA TRP A 130 -9.28 1.33 14.08
C TRP A 130 -8.37 0.23 13.53
N LEU A 131 -8.72 -0.30 12.36
CA LEU A 131 -7.89 -1.27 11.66
C LEU A 131 -6.97 -0.58 10.63
N ARG A 132 -7.52 0.41 9.89
CA ARG A 132 -6.82 1.05 8.77
C ARG A 132 -5.67 1.94 9.22
N ILE A 133 -5.86 2.75 10.26
CA ILE A 133 -4.83 3.68 10.74
C ILE A 133 -3.60 2.91 11.27
N PRO A 134 -3.72 1.94 12.19
CA PRO A 134 -2.55 1.17 12.64
C PRO A 134 -1.85 0.44 11.49
N MET A 135 -2.61 -0.13 10.56
CA MET A 135 -2.04 -0.81 9.40
C MET A 135 -1.29 0.16 8.48
N GLN A 136 -1.80 1.36 8.29
CA GLN A 136 -1.15 2.40 7.49
C GLN A 136 0.13 2.92 8.16
N ILE A 137 0.11 3.12 9.47
CA ILE A 137 1.30 3.46 10.27
C ILE A 137 2.35 2.37 10.11
N PHE A 138 1.95 1.10 10.21
CA PHE A 138 2.85 -0.03 10.01
C PHE A 138 3.49 -0.02 8.61
N PHE A 139 2.72 0.23 7.55
CA PHE A 139 3.24 0.31 6.18
C PHE A 139 4.23 1.47 6.00
N ILE A 140 3.97 2.62 6.63
CA ILE A 140 4.89 3.77 6.62
C ILE A 140 6.22 3.39 7.30
N PHE A 141 6.16 2.79 8.49
CA PHE A 141 7.38 2.32 9.18
C PHE A 141 8.11 1.26 8.38
N TRP A 142 7.39 0.33 7.75
CA TRP A 142 7.98 -0.70 6.90
C TRP A 142 8.72 -0.08 5.70
N ALA A 143 8.09 0.85 4.99
CA ALA A 143 8.70 1.55 3.86
C ALA A 143 9.95 2.34 4.29
N ALA A 144 9.88 3.06 5.42
CA ALA A 144 11.01 3.80 5.97
C ALA A 144 12.16 2.87 6.37
N TYR A 145 11.87 1.77 7.06
CA TYR A 145 12.89 0.87 7.55
C TYR A 145 13.60 0.10 6.43
N PHE A 146 12.84 -0.56 5.56
CA PHE A 146 13.41 -1.40 4.49
C PHE A 146 13.80 -0.62 3.24
N GLY A 147 13.09 0.46 2.92
CA GLY A 147 13.33 1.25 1.71
C GLY A 147 14.35 2.36 1.90
N ILE A 148 14.55 2.86 3.12
CA ILE A 148 15.47 3.97 3.41
C ILE A 148 16.61 3.48 4.33
N ILE A 149 16.30 3.11 5.58
CA ILE A 149 17.33 2.84 6.61
C ILE A 149 18.22 1.67 6.22
N LEU A 150 17.65 0.50 5.93
CA LEU A 150 18.44 -0.69 5.56
C LEU A 150 19.03 -0.62 4.15
N ALA A 151 18.47 0.21 3.27
CA ALA A 151 19.02 0.39 1.93
C ALA A 151 20.29 1.26 1.90
N GLU A 152 20.57 2.02 2.97
CA GLU A 152 21.76 2.86 3.14
C GLU A 152 22.88 2.20 3.96
N MET A 153 22.60 1.07 4.61
CA MET A 153 23.60 0.29 5.39
C MET A 153 24.34 -0.70 4.51
#